data_ca417f875e72489b8e8e9eb6514ad04b
#
_entry.id   ca417f875e72489b8e8e9eb6514ad04b
#
_cell.length_a   1.000
_cell.length_b   1.000
_cell.length_c   1.000
_cell.angle_alpha   90.00
_cell.angle_beta   90.00
_cell.angle_gamma   90.00
#
_symmetry.space_group_name_H-M   'P 1'
#
loop_
_entity.id
_entity.type
_entity.pdbx_description
1 polymer ?
#
loop_
_entity_poly.entity_id
_entity_poly.type
_entity_poly.pdbx_seq_one_letter_code
_entity_poly.pdbx_strand_id
1 'polypeptide(L)'
;WLKPHMDRTINMFERNKNYPSVTFWSLGNEAGNGYNFYQTYLWLKEADKELMNRPVNYERAQWEWNSDMYVPQYPGADWLENTGKNGSDRPVAPSEYAHAMGNSTGNLWGQWQAIYKYPNLQGGYIWDWVDQGLLQKDENGREYWAYGGDFGVDAPSDGNFLCNGLVNPDRGPHPAMAEVKYV
;
A
#
# COMPACT_ATOMS: atom_id res chain seq x y z
N TRP A 1 -10.02 -18.65 -13.23
CA TRP A 1 -10.13 -17.42 -12.40
C TRP A 1 -10.03 -16.11 -13.20
N LEU A 2 -9.74 -16.16 -14.52
CA LEU A 2 -9.56 -14.91 -15.31
C LEU A 2 -10.77 -13.98 -15.21
N LYS A 3 -12.00 -14.51 -15.40
CA LYS A 3 -13.21 -13.69 -15.37
C LYS A 3 -13.36 -12.87 -14.08
N PRO A 4 -13.28 -13.46 -12.86
CA PRO A 4 -13.33 -12.68 -11.62
C PRO A 4 -12.23 -11.62 -11.48
N HIS A 5 -11.00 -11.89 -11.97
CA HIS A 5 -9.92 -10.88 -11.98
C HIS A 5 -10.29 -9.71 -12.90
N MET A 6 -10.72 -10.00 -14.12
CA MET A 6 -11.13 -8.98 -15.09
C MET A 6 -12.31 -8.16 -14.58
N ASP A 7 -13.35 -8.81 -14.05
CA ASP A 7 -14.53 -8.11 -13.52
C ASP A 7 -14.16 -7.08 -12.44
N ARG A 8 -13.25 -7.44 -11.51
CA ARG A 8 -12.79 -6.52 -10.45
C ARG A 8 -11.97 -5.36 -11.02
N THR A 9 -11.07 -5.65 -11.93
CA THR A 9 -10.22 -4.63 -12.56
C THR A 9 -11.06 -3.65 -13.39
N ILE A 10 -12.00 -4.16 -14.19
CA ILE A 10 -12.92 -3.34 -14.98
C ILE A 10 -13.78 -2.45 -14.07
N ASN A 11 -14.39 -3.02 -13.03
CA ASN A 11 -15.22 -2.26 -12.11
C ASN A 11 -14.43 -1.18 -11.34
N MET A 12 -13.20 -1.48 -10.93
CA MET A 12 -12.31 -0.50 -10.31
C MET A 12 -12.04 0.65 -11.28
N PHE A 13 -11.69 0.35 -12.51
CA PHE A 13 -11.40 1.35 -13.55
C PHE A 13 -12.63 2.18 -13.86
N GLU A 14 -13.75 1.57 -14.23
CA GLU A 14 -14.98 2.26 -14.63
C GLU A 14 -15.50 3.20 -13.53
N ARG A 15 -15.41 2.77 -12.28
CA ARG A 15 -15.78 3.61 -11.13
C ARG A 15 -14.88 4.82 -10.95
N ASN A 16 -13.56 4.67 -11.18
CA ASN A 16 -12.58 5.64 -10.70
C ASN A 16 -11.84 6.40 -11.83
N LYS A 17 -12.05 6.04 -13.10
CA LYS A 17 -11.31 6.62 -14.25
C LYS A 17 -11.42 8.16 -14.36
N ASN A 18 -12.50 8.75 -13.89
CA ASN A 18 -12.75 10.18 -13.96
C ASN A 18 -12.19 10.98 -12.76
N TYR A 19 -11.56 10.33 -11.79
CA TYR A 19 -10.96 11.02 -10.66
C TYR A 19 -9.49 11.41 -10.97
N PRO A 20 -9.17 12.71 -11.09
CA PRO A 20 -7.79 13.13 -11.39
C PRO A 20 -6.80 12.82 -10.26
N SER A 21 -7.29 12.58 -9.05
CA SER A 21 -6.47 12.15 -7.91
C SER A 21 -5.97 10.70 -8.01
N VAL A 22 -6.56 9.89 -8.88
CA VAL A 22 -6.04 8.56 -9.20
C VAL A 22 -4.91 8.72 -10.22
N THR A 23 -3.67 8.57 -9.76
CA THR A 23 -2.46 8.81 -10.56
C THR A 23 -1.90 7.54 -11.20
N PHE A 24 -2.20 6.38 -10.65
CA PHE A 24 -1.84 5.07 -11.21
C PHE A 24 -2.78 3.97 -10.68
N TRP A 25 -2.72 2.80 -11.33
CA TRP A 25 -3.55 1.64 -11.04
C TRP A 25 -2.72 0.54 -10.38
N SER A 26 -3.28 -0.13 -9.37
CA SER A 26 -2.71 -1.35 -8.82
C SER A 26 -3.54 -2.56 -9.22
N LEU A 27 -2.88 -3.65 -9.61
CA LEU A 27 -3.55 -4.89 -10.00
C LEU A 27 -4.05 -5.71 -8.81
N GLY A 28 -3.50 -5.47 -7.61
CA GLY A 28 -3.88 -6.21 -6.41
C GLY A 28 -2.78 -6.23 -5.35
N ASN A 29 -2.90 -7.15 -4.40
CA ASN A 29 -1.96 -7.31 -3.31
C ASN A 29 -1.73 -8.80 -3.01
N GLU A 30 -0.46 -9.21 -2.90
CA GLU A 30 0.03 -10.50 -2.37
C GLU A 30 -0.60 -11.78 -2.95
N ALA A 31 -1.04 -11.75 -4.20
CA ALA A 31 -1.79 -12.87 -4.80
C ALA A 31 -0.98 -13.70 -5.82
N GLY A 32 0.35 -13.59 -5.80
CA GLY A 32 1.21 -14.19 -6.82
C GLY A 32 1.18 -13.41 -8.14
N ASN A 33 1.87 -13.90 -9.17
CA ASN A 33 1.84 -13.29 -10.51
C ASN A 33 1.60 -14.36 -11.57
N GLY A 34 1.13 -13.97 -12.75
CA GLY A 34 0.89 -14.88 -13.87
C GLY A 34 -0.22 -14.42 -14.79
N TYR A 35 -0.75 -15.35 -15.60
CA TYR A 35 -1.64 -15.07 -16.72
C TYR A 35 -2.80 -14.12 -16.41
N ASN A 36 -3.49 -14.29 -15.28
CA ASN A 36 -4.62 -13.42 -14.94
C ASN A 36 -4.19 -11.97 -14.74
N PHE A 37 -3.05 -11.75 -14.07
CA PHE A 37 -2.47 -10.41 -13.87
C PHE A 37 -1.90 -9.82 -15.16
N TYR A 38 -1.36 -10.65 -16.05
CA TYR A 38 -0.95 -10.20 -17.39
C TYR A 38 -2.14 -9.65 -18.18
N GLN A 39 -3.28 -10.34 -18.14
CA GLN A 39 -4.48 -9.91 -18.85
C GLN A 39 -5.08 -8.63 -18.25
N THR A 40 -5.13 -8.50 -16.93
CA THR A 40 -5.61 -7.28 -16.28
C THR A 40 -4.69 -6.08 -16.54
N TYR A 41 -3.38 -6.27 -16.55
CA TYR A 41 -2.42 -5.25 -16.95
C TYR A 41 -2.65 -4.77 -18.37
N LEU A 42 -2.67 -5.68 -19.34
CA LEU A 42 -2.88 -5.34 -20.75
C LEU A 42 -4.20 -4.61 -20.96
N TRP A 43 -5.27 -5.06 -20.31
CA TRP A 43 -6.57 -4.42 -20.40
C TRP A 43 -6.54 -3.00 -19.84
N LEU A 44 -5.94 -2.75 -18.69
CA LEU A 44 -5.84 -1.40 -18.09
C LEU A 44 -5.01 -0.47 -18.97
N LYS A 45 -3.89 -0.94 -19.51
CA LYS A 45 -3.06 -0.14 -20.42
C LYS A 45 -3.82 0.30 -21.66
N GLU A 46 -4.66 -0.55 -22.22
CA GLU A 46 -5.48 -0.20 -23.37
C GLU A 46 -6.67 0.70 -22.97
N ALA A 47 -7.37 0.38 -21.88
CA ALA A 47 -8.55 1.13 -21.43
C ALA A 47 -8.23 2.58 -21.02
N ASP A 48 -7.06 2.84 -20.44
CA ASP A 48 -6.67 4.17 -19.97
C ASP A 48 -5.81 4.97 -20.97
N LYS A 49 -5.43 4.35 -22.09
CA LYS A 49 -4.49 4.88 -23.06
C LYS A 49 -4.86 6.27 -23.60
N GLU A 50 -6.10 6.44 -23.99
CA GLU A 50 -6.62 7.69 -24.57
C GLU A 50 -7.22 8.65 -23.52
N LEU A 51 -7.26 8.23 -22.24
CA LEU A 51 -7.75 9.06 -21.14
C LEU A 51 -6.59 9.81 -20.47
N MET A 52 -5.85 9.14 -19.62
CA MET A 52 -4.73 9.72 -18.87
C MET A 52 -3.44 8.91 -19.02
N ASN A 53 -3.51 7.72 -19.62
CA ASN A 53 -2.38 6.80 -19.80
C ASN A 53 -1.59 6.55 -18.50
N ARG A 54 -2.32 6.31 -17.41
CA ARG A 54 -1.75 6.15 -16.09
C ARG A 54 -0.88 4.90 -15.99
N PRO A 55 0.21 4.95 -15.22
CA PRO A 55 1.00 3.76 -14.92
C PRO A 55 0.18 2.70 -14.20
N VAL A 56 0.54 1.44 -14.40
CA VAL A 56 -0.01 0.28 -13.71
C VAL A 56 1.10 -0.36 -12.90
N ASN A 57 0.84 -0.66 -11.62
CA ASN A 57 1.81 -1.33 -10.76
C ASN A 57 1.26 -2.61 -10.16
N TYR A 58 2.17 -3.50 -9.75
CA TYR A 58 1.85 -4.71 -8.99
C TYR A 58 3.10 -5.25 -8.29
N GLU A 59 3.05 -5.44 -6.96
CA GLU A 59 4.24 -5.80 -6.18
C GLU A 59 4.74 -7.22 -6.50
N ARG A 60 3.85 -8.18 -6.77
CA ARG A 60 4.24 -9.55 -7.13
C ARG A 60 4.75 -9.69 -8.57
N ALA A 61 4.60 -8.67 -9.40
CA ALA A 61 5.27 -8.62 -10.69
C ALA A 61 6.78 -8.44 -10.53
N GLN A 62 7.24 -7.86 -9.43
CA GLN A 62 8.65 -7.55 -9.22
C GLN A 62 9.23 -6.81 -10.44
N TRP A 63 10.19 -7.40 -11.15
CA TRP A 63 10.79 -6.85 -12.37
C TRP A 63 10.16 -7.37 -13.66
N GLU A 64 9.07 -8.15 -13.58
CA GLU A 64 8.36 -8.60 -14.77
C GLU A 64 7.70 -7.43 -15.52
N TRP A 65 7.35 -7.66 -16.78
CA TRP A 65 6.86 -6.65 -17.71
C TRP A 65 5.48 -6.06 -17.37
N ASN A 66 4.69 -6.75 -16.55
CA ASN A 66 3.32 -6.36 -16.21
C ASN A 66 3.24 -5.41 -15.00
N SER A 67 4.24 -4.57 -14.85
CA SER A 67 4.26 -3.45 -13.91
C SER A 67 5.12 -2.33 -14.46
N ASP A 68 4.57 -1.12 -14.55
CA ASP A 68 5.30 0.07 -15.01
C ASP A 68 6.23 0.65 -13.92
N MET A 69 6.09 0.16 -12.69
CA MET A 69 6.90 0.54 -11.54
C MET A 69 7.39 -0.71 -10.82
N TYR A 70 8.53 -0.64 -10.13
CA TYR A 70 8.91 -1.64 -9.16
C TYR A 70 8.45 -1.21 -7.77
N VAL A 71 7.57 -1.99 -7.17
CA VAL A 71 6.87 -1.63 -5.94
C VAL A 71 7.05 -2.72 -4.86
N PRO A 72 8.28 -2.85 -4.29
CA PRO A 72 8.59 -3.87 -3.29
C PRO A 72 7.81 -3.64 -1.99
N GLN A 73 7.67 -4.70 -1.19
CA GLN A 73 7.16 -4.61 0.17
C GLN A 73 8.31 -4.62 1.17
N TYR A 74 8.29 -3.69 2.13
CA TYR A 74 9.18 -3.57 3.28
C TYR A 74 10.69 -3.63 2.97
N PRO A 75 11.21 -2.92 1.95
CA PRO A 75 12.64 -2.85 1.73
C PRO A 75 13.32 -2.06 2.86
N GLY A 76 14.47 -2.51 3.31
CA GLY A 76 15.31 -1.77 4.26
C GLY A 76 16.06 -0.60 3.61
N ALA A 77 16.64 0.29 4.43
CA ALA A 77 17.40 1.45 3.95
C ALA A 77 18.60 1.03 3.07
N ASP A 78 19.33 -0.02 3.46
CA ASP A 78 20.48 -0.52 2.68
C ASP A 78 20.05 -1.05 1.31
N TRP A 79 18.88 -1.69 1.24
CA TRP A 79 18.34 -2.16 -0.03
C TRP A 79 17.98 -0.98 -0.94
N LEU A 80 17.35 0.06 -0.39
CA LEU A 80 17.01 1.28 -1.13
C LEU A 80 18.29 1.99 -1.62
N GLU A 81 19.31 2.15 -0.76
CA GLU A 81 20.59 2.76 -1.15
C GLU A 81 21.24 1.98 -2.30
N ASN A 82 21.30 0.65 -2.21
CA ASN A 82 21.89 -0.20 -3.25
C ASN A 82 21.09 -0.14 -4.56
N THR A 83 19.76 -0.20 -4.48
CA THR A 83 18.88 -0.11 -5.66
C THR A 83 18.97 1.26 -6.31
N GLY A 84 18.97 2.31 -5.50
CA GLY A 84 19.16 3.68 -5.98
C GLY A 84 20.48 3.86 -6.71
N LYS A 85 21.57 3.41 -6.12
CA LYS A 85 22.94 3.50 -6.66
C LYS A 85 23.10 2.73 -7.97
N ASN A 86 22.51 1.55 -8.07
CA ASN A 86 22.61 0.70 -9.27
C ASN A 86 21.70 1.20 -10.41
N GLY A 87 20.74 2.06 -10.11
CA GLY A 87 19.72 2.48 -11.05
C GLY A 87 18.64 1.41 -11.31
N SER A 88 17.62 1.78 -12.04
CA SER A 88 16.55 0.89 -12.48
C SER A 88 15.96 1.34 -13.80
N ASP A 89 15.37 0.43 -14.56
CA ASP A 89 14.69 0.71 -15.84
C ASP A 89 13.33 1.37 -15.68
N ARG A 90 12.82 1.42 -14.44
CA ARG A 90 11.52 1.99 -14.08
C ARG A 90 11.56 2.60 -12.68
N PRO A 91 10.58 3.48 -12.32
CA PRO A 91 10.49 4.03 -10.97
C PRO A 91 10.35 2.96 -9.90
N VAL A 92 10.96 3.21 -8.74
CA VAL A 92 10.89 2.33 -7.56
C VAL A 92 10.16 3.08 -6.45
N ALA A 93 9.07 2.50 -5.95
CA ALA A 93 8.32 3.03 -4.82
C ALA A 93 7.72 1.87 -4.01
N PRO A 94 8.20 1.56 -2.80
CA PRO A 94 7.64 0.49 -1.97
C PRO A 94 6.12 0.60 -1.86
N SER A 95 5.41 -0.49 -2.22
CA SER A 95 3.95 -0.58 -2.08
C SER A 95 3.51 -0.60 -0.62
N GLU A 96 4.40 -1.07 0.24
CA GLU A 96 4.29 -1.02 1.69
C GLU A 96 5.68 -0.87 2.30
N TYR A 97 5.81 0.02 3.29
CA TYR A 97 7.03 0.14 4.09
C TYR A 97 6.70 0.74 5.46
N ALA A 98 7.66 0.72 6.38
CA ALA A 98 7.53 1.32 7.71
C ALA A 98 6.22 0.91 8.42
N HIS A 99 5.96 -0.40 8.49
CA HIS A 99 4.77 -0.98 9.13
C HIS A 99 4.51 -0.36 10.50
N ALA A 100 3.33 0.25 10.71
CA ALA A 100 3.08 1.11 11.86
C ALA A 100 2.39 0.41 13.05
N MET A 101 2.27 -0.92 13.02
CA MET A 101 1.69 -1.66 14.15
C MET A 101 2.55 -1.51 15.42
N GLY A 102 1.94 -1.01 16.49
CA GLY A 102 2.62 -0.78 17.76
C GLY A 102 3.75 0.25 17.63
N ASN A 103 4.97 -0.13 17.96
CA ASN A 103 6.15 0.73 17.88
C ASN A 103 7.14 0.22 16.82
N SER A 104 6.64 -0.18 15.65
CA SER A 104 7.45 -0.78 14.58
C SER A 104 7.81 0.17 13.44
N THR A 105 7.22 1.35 13.37
CA THR A 105 7.58 2.40 12.42
C THR A 105 8.93 2.99 12.81
N GLY A 106 9.99 2.62 12.11
CA GLY A 106 11.34 3.08 12.45
C GLY A 106 12.25 3.22 11.24
N ASN A 107 13.36 3.95 11.44
CA ASN A 107 14.37 4.19 10.41
C ASN A 107 13.84 4.85 9.13
N LEU A 108 12.79 5.62 9.22
CA LEU A 108 12.28 6.43 8.09
C LEU A 108 13.35 7.38 7.57
N TRP A 109 14.06 8.04 8.48
CA TRP A 109 15.17 8.91 8.11
C TRP A 109 16.20 8.22 7.20
N GLY A 110 16.68 7.03 7.58
CA GLY A 110 17.65 6.27 6.77
C GLY A 110 17.09 5.90 5.40
N GLN A 111 15.82 5.51 5.31
CA GLN A 111 15.15 5.19 4.05
C GLN A 111 15.02 6.44 3.16
N TRP A 112 14.61 7.58 3.73
CA TRP A 112 14.42 8.82 2.99
C TRP A 112 15.74 9.47 2.56
N GLN A 113 16.87 9.24 3.27
CA GLN A 113 18.18 9.64 2.77
C GLN A 113 18.48 8.99 1.40
N ALA A 114 18.17 7.71 1.23
CA ALA A 114 18.32 7.04 -0.05
C ALA A 114 17.29 7.56 -1.08
N ILE A 115 16.03 7.70 -0.69
CA ILE A 115 14.95 8.15 -1.59
C ILE A 115 15.25 9.54 -2.17
N TYR A 116 15.68 10.50 -1.36
CA TYR A 116 16.04 11.84 -1.85
C TYR A 116 17.31 11.88 -2.70
N LYS A 117 18.22 10.95 -2.47
CA LYS A 117 19.52 10.91 -3.15
C LYS A 117 19.45 10.39 -4.58
N TYR A 118 18.53 9.48 -4.87
CA TYR A 118 18.50 8.77 -6.15
C TYR A 118 17.19 8.99 -6.91
N PRO A 119 17.26 9.49 -8.16
CA PRO A 119 16.07 9.89 -8.92
C PRO A 119 15.16 8.72 -9.34
N ASN A 120 15.65 7.49 -9.32
CA ASN A 120 14.83 6.31 -9.59
C ASN A 120 13.99 5.86 -8.39
N LEU A 121 14.25 6.38 -7.18
CA LEU A 121 13.44 6.14 -5.99
C LEU A 121 12.40 7.25 -5.85
N GLN A 122 11.12 6.91 -5.80
CA GLN A 122 10.01 7.88 -5.90
C GLN A 122 9.17 8.01 -4.63
N GLY A 123 9.69 7.58 -3.49
CA GLY A 123 8.95 7.56 -2.22
C GLY A 123 8.41 6.17 -1.90
N GLY A 124 7.29 6.08 -1.20
CA GLY A 124 6.67 4.81 -0.81
C GLY A 124 5.37 5.02 -0.05
N TYR A 125 4.69 3.92 0.26
CA TYR A 125 3.40 3.91 0.94
C TYR A 125 3.53 3.23 2.29
N ILE A 126 3.34 4.00 3.39
CA ILE A 126 3.40 3.45 4.75
C ILE A 126 2.18 2.54 4.98
N TRP A 127 2.39 1.36 5.53
CA TRP A 127 1.32 0.50 6.03
C TRP A 127 1.12 0.73 7.53
N ASP A 128 -0.02 1.37 8.01
CA ASP A 128 -0.92 2.05 7.11
C ASP A 128 -1.32 3.43 7.72
N TRP A 129 -2.42 4.00 7.29
CA TRP A 129 -2.81 5.35 7.71
C TRP A 129 -3.52 5.38 9.07
N VAL A 130 -4.55 4.54 9.27
CA VAL A 130 -5.43 4.64 10.42
C VAL A 130 -5.70 3.27 11.05
N ASP A 131 -5.62 3.19 12.38
CA ASP A 131 -6.08 2.01 13.12
C ASP A 131 -7.54 1.70 12.80
N GLN A 132 -7.83 0.44 12.48
CA GLN A 132 -9.14 0.01 11.96
C GLN A 132 -10.09 -0.40 13.10
N GLY A 133 -10.13 0.38 14.19
CA GLY A 133 -11.03 0.16 15.31
C GLY A 133 -12.39 0.89 15.15
N LEU A 134 -13.44 0.27 15.68
CA LEU A 134 -14.77 0.87 15.75
C LEU A 134 -15.11 1.23 17.20
N LEU A 135 -15.62 2.44 17.44
CA LEU A 135 -15.96 2.87 18.79
C LEU A 135 -17.10 2.01 19.36
N GLN A 136 -16.84 1.41 20.52
CA GLN A 136 -17.78 0.62 21.31
C GLN A 136 -17.79 1.06 22.77
N LYS A 137 -18.76 0.56 23.53
CA LYS A 137 -18.81 0.73 24.99
C LYS A 137 -18.82 -0.61 25.66
N ASP A 138 -18.05 -0.76 26.72
CA ASP A 138 -18.07 -1.94 27.58
C ASP A 138 -19.35 -1.98 28.45
N GLU A 139 -19.53 -3.03 29.25
CA GLU A 139 -20.65 -3.20 30.17
C GLU A 139 -20.76 -2.11 31.24
N ASN A 140 -19.67 -1.40 31.51
CA ASN A 140 -19.61 -0.27 32.45
C ASN A 140 -19.79 1.08 31.76
N GLY A 141 -20.07 1.09 30.44
CA GLY A 141 -20.24 2.29 29.64
C GLY A 141 -18.95 3.01 29.24
N ARG A 142 -17.75 2.39 29.46
CA ARG A 142 -16.48 2.97 29.02
C ARG A 142 -16.27 2.75 27.54
N GLU A 143 -15.88 3.79 26.87
CA GLU A 143 -15.57 3.76 25.42
C GLU A 143 -14.22 3.12 25.17
N TYR A 144 -14.15 2.31 24.11
CA TYR A 144 -12.93 1.68 23.61
C TYR A 144 -13.00 1.42 22.10
N TRP A 145 -11.84 1.21 21.48
CA TRP A 145 -11.75 0.88 20.07
C TRP A 145 -11.77 -0.64 19.91
N ALA A 146 -12.91 -1.15 19.48
CA ALA A 146 -13.14 -2.58 19.25
C ALA A 146 -12.59 -3.02 17.90
N TYR A 147 -12.00 -4.22 17.84
CA TYR A 147 -11.54 -4.85 16.62
C TYR A 147 -11.56 -6.38 16.74
N GLY A 148 -11.62 -7.07 15.59
CA GLY A 148 -11.50 -8.54 15.51
C GLY A 148 -12.45 -9.27 16.46
N GLY A 149 -11.88 -10.04 17.41
CA GLY A 149 -12.62 -10.87 18.37
C GLY A 149 -13.58 -10.14 19.30
N ASP A 150 -13.49 -8.82 19.41
CA ASP A 150 -14.44 -8.00 20.20
C ASP A 150 -15.87 -8.07 19.66
N PHE A 151 -16.04 -8.52 18.41
CA PHE A 151 -17.35 -8.68 17.77
C PHE A 151 -17.98 -10.08 17.95
N GLY A 152 -17.38 -10.94 18.74
CA GLY A 152 -17.88 -12.26 19.10
C GLY A 152 -16.82 -13.36 18.98
N VAL A 153 -17.06 -14.45 19.69
CA VAL A 153 -16.12 -15.59 19.75
C VAL A 153 -15.93 -16.30 18.40
N ASP A 154 -16.90 -16.22 17.53
CA ASP A 154 -16.88 -16.80 16.19
C ASP A 154 -16.49 -15.78 15.10
N ALA A 155 -16.22 -14.51 15.47
CA ALA A 155 -15.82 -13.49 14.53
C ALA A 155 -14.36 -13.76 14.06
N PRO A 156 -14.09 -13.66 12.75
CA PRO A 156 -12.71 -13.71 12.26
C PRO A 156 -11.84 -12.65 12.93
N SER A 157 -10.63 -13.03 13.36
CA SER A 157 -9.73 -12.10 14.06
C SER A 157 -8.26 -12.45 13.78
N ASP A 158 -7.49 -11.45 13.37
CA ASP A 158 -6.04 -11.48 13.27
C ASP A 158 -5.38 -10.77 14.49
N GLY A 159 -6.08 -10.77 15.64
CA GLY A 159 -5.60 -10.10 16.85
C GLY A 159 -5.42 -8.59 16.64
N ASN A 160 -4.28 -8.05 17.05
CA ASN A 160 -3.97 -6.61 16.91
C ASN A 160 -3.52 -6.17 15.51
N PHE A 161 -3.56 -7.04 14.51
CA PHE A 161 -3.16 -6.70 13.13
C PHE A 161 -4.06 -5.62 12.50
N LEU A 162 -5.15 -5.25 13.12
CA LEU A 162 -6.01 -4.13 12.72
C LEU A 162 -5.56 -2.78 13.29
N CYS A 163 -4.54 -2.76 14.17
CA CYS A 163 -3.98 -1.56 14.78
C CYS A 163 -2.63 -1.21 14.12
N ASN A 164 -2.64 -0.93 12.84
CA ASN A 164 -1.46 -0.70 11.99
C ASN A 164 -1.27 0.78 11.63
N GLY A 165 -2.12 1.67 12.15
CA GLY A 165 -2.19 3.06 11.69
C GLY A 165 -1.08 3.95 12.22
N LEU A 166 -0.75 4.99 11.46
CA LEU A 166 0.01 6.15 11.94
C LEU A 166 -0.84 7.04 12.85
N VAL A 167 -2.15 6.85 12.82
CA VAL A 167 -3.12 7.57 13.65
C VAL A 167 -4.14 6.60 14.24
N ASN A 168 -4.69 6.98 15.40
CA ASN A 168 -5.81 6.29 16.02
C ASN A 168 -7.08 6.33 15.15
N PRO A 169 -8.12 5.53 15.44
CA PRO A 169 -9.38 5.57 14.71
C PRO A 169 -10.06 6.95 14.69
N ASP A 170 -9.89 7.76 15.73
CA ASP A 170 -10.35 9.15 15.81
C ASP A 170 -9.42 10.18 15.14
N ARG A 171 -8.35 9.71 14.51
CA ARG A 171 -7.31 10.51 13.84
C ARG A 171 -6.32 11.19 14.78
N GLY A 172 -6.33 10.88 16.09
CA GLY A 172 -5.26 11.28 17.01
C GLY A 172 -3.92 10.68 16.54
N PRO A 173 -2.83 11.46 16.42
CA PRO A 173 -1.57 10.98 15.89
C PRO A 173 -0.86 10.01 16.87
N HIS A 174 -0.29 8.94 16.34
CA HIS A 174 0.68 8.13 17.08
C HIS A 174 2.06 8.83 17.11
N PRO A 175 2.94 8.46 18.06
CA PRO A 175 4.27 9.08 18.16
C PRO A 175 5.08 9.06 16.87
N ALA A 176 4.94 8.00 16.05
CA ALA A 176 5.61 7.86 14.76
C ALA A 176 5.29 8.98 13.75
N MET A 177 4.13 9.63 13.88
CA MET A 177 3.76 10.75 13.02
C MET A 177 4.73 11.94 13.10
N ALA A 178 5.46 12.09 14.20
CA ALA A 178 6.46 13.14 14.33
C ALA A 178 7.64 12.90 13.36
N GLU A 179 8.10 11.64 13.25
CA GLU A 179 9.15 11.26 12.29
C GLU A 179 8.65 11.34 10.84
N VAL A 180 7.43 10.83 10.58
CA VAL A 180 6.80 10.92 9.25
C VAL A 180 6.69 12.34 8.76
N LYS A 181 6.37 13.29 9.64
CA LYS A 181 6.30 14.71 9.30
C LYS A 181 7.68 15.35 9.08
N TYR A 182 8.70 14.80 9.72
CA TYR A 182 10.07 15.32 9.66
C TYR A 182 10.80 14.94 8.38
N VAL A 183 10.58 13.72 7.88
CA VAL A 183 11.18 13.24 6.63
C VAL A 183 10.36 13.71 5.42
#